data_f7c35f2b1e1bb0f9c110bbbb1e3a77e5
#
_entry.id   f7c35f2b1e1bb0f9c110bbbb1e3a77e5
#
_cell.length_a   1.000
_cell.length_b   1.000
_cell.length_c   1.000
_cell.angle_alpha   90.00
_cell.angle_beta   90.00
_cell.angle_gamma   90.00
#
_symmetry.space_group_name_H-M   'P 1'
#
loop_
_entity.id
_entity.type
_entity.pdbx_description
1 polymer ?
#
loop_
_entity_poly.entity_id
_entity_poly.type
_entity_poly.pdbx_seq_one_letter_code
_entity_poly.pdbx_strand_id
1 'polypeptide(L)'
;MGDVEFARRYEYLEKLPKDFRIEFTGYEKLEDEGEVVLIARDDETVEEASEGTVEVVFSRTPFYAEKGGQVSDTGMVEWRDGKALVEYVFEASEGVIVQRIKILDGTLRRGQKVVLRVDKKRRESTMRNHTATHLLHAALKKVLGDHVRQAGSLVAPDRLRFDFTHFKGLSSSEIEQVEDLVNEWIMEAIPVEVRYTSYEEAVKSGVVALFTEKYGDVVRVVEVPGVSKELCGGTHVSNTGQIGLFKIISEESVSSGVRRIEAVTGFSTLELLRNQKKLIDQLKEILGAREDELTDRVLGLREKVKELEKKLSQGRISEEKIAMKQLEDGARVFYAVFEDVEAKHLGGIADNVLKKEREGIVILLSKFEDKVSLVVKVSENLLDKYDASSIARNIAKELGGSGGGRRNFAQAGGRHPERIKDVLERLEEFLR
;
A
#
# COMPACT_ATOMS: atom_id res chain seq x y z
N MET A 1 -17.29 -1.20 -0.13
CA MET A 1 -18.22 -0.12 0.29
C MET A 1 -18.98 0.37 -0.95
N GLY A 2 -19.72 -0.49 -1.64
CA GLY A 2 -20.36 -0.19 -2.91
C GLY A 2 -21.86 -0.49 -2.97
N ASP A 3 -22.42 -1.14 -1.94
CA ASP A 3 -23.76 -1.74 -2.06
C ASP A 3 -24.85 -1.06 -1.21
N VAL A 4 -24.57 0.05 -0.56
CA VAL A 4 -25.56 0.72 0.32
C VAL A 4 -26.23 1.94 -0.34
N GLU A 5 -25.67 2.48 -1.42
CA GLU A 5 -26.26 3.65 -2.13
C GLU A 5 -27.37 3.26 -3.13
N PHE A 6 -27.48 1.99 -3.53
CA PHE A 6 -28.52 1.53 -4.49
C PHE A 6 -29.96 1.47 -3.94
N ALA A 7 -30.17 1.77 -2.67
CA ALA A 7 -31.50 1.77 -2.05
C ALA A 7 -32.13 3.17 -1.93
N ARG A 8 -31.46 4.23 -2.38
CA ARG A 8 -32.02 5.57 -2.35
C ARG A 8 -33.01 5.69 -3.51
N ARG A 9 -34.32 5.69 -3.21
CA ARG A 9 -35.36 6.08 -4.16
C ARG A 9 -35.19 7.58 -4.42
N TYR A 10 -34.81 7.93 -5.63
CA TYR A 10 -34.82 9.32 -6.10
C TYR A 10 -36.24 9.69 -6.47
N GLU A 11 -37.08 10.08 -5.49
CA GLU A 11 -38.52 10.36 -5.67
C GLU A 11 -38.79 11.46 -6.70
N TYR A 12 -37.84 12.39 -6.86
CA TYR A 12 -37.96 13.44 -7.87
C TYR A 12 -37.95 12.92 -9.32
N LEU A 13 -37.40 11.73 -9.57
CA LEU A 13 -37.43 11.12 -10.91
C LEU A 13 -38.78 10.59 -11.33
N GLU A 14 -39.73 10.38 -10.39
CA GLU A 14 -41.09 9.99 -10.70
C GLU A 14 -41.84 11.06 -11.52
N LYS A 15 -41.33 12.30 -11.54
CA LYS A 15 -41.84 13.38 -12.40
C LYS A 15 -41.41 13.28 -13.87
N LEU A 16 -40.47 12.41 -14.19
CA LEU A 16 -40.10 12.11 -15.58
C LEU A 16 -41.16 11.18 -16.23
N PRO A 17 -41.37 11.28 -17.53
CA PRO A 17 -42.17 10.26 -18.25
C PRO A 17 -41.60 8.86 -18.02
N LYS A 18 -42.48 7.83 -17.91
CA LYS A 18 -42.06 6.44 -17.60
C LYS A 18 -41.10 5.85 -18.65
N ASP A 19 -41.21 6.31 -19.88
CA ASP A 19 -40.39 5.92 -21.04
C ASP A 19 -39.25 6.89 -21.34
N PHE A 20 -39.03 7.88 -20.44
CA PHE A 20 -37.94 8.84 -20.63
C PHE A 20 -36.58 8.14 -20.59
N ARG A 21 -35.78 8.41 -21.60
CA ARG A 21 -34.39 7.95 -21.70
C ARG A 21 -33.52 9.12 -22.14
N ILE A 22 -32.35 9.19 -21.56
CA ILE A 22 -31.33 10.18 -21.96
C ILE A 22 -30.60 9.66 -23.20
N GLU A 23 -30.36 10.51 -24.15
CA GLU A 23 -29.43 10.24 -25.25
C GLU A 23 -27.98 10.38 -24.76
N PHE A 24 -27.30 9.24 -24.56
CA PHE A 24 -25.87 9.27 -24.21
C PHE A 24 -25.03 9.40 -25.48
N THR A 25 -24.30 10.53 -25.61
CA THR A 25 -23.47 10.84 -26.78
C THR A 25 -21.97 10.70 -26.52
N GLY A 26 -21.60 10.31 -25.28
CA GLY A 26 -20.23 10.34 -24.78
C GLY A 26 -19.29 9.28 -25.34
N TYR A 27 -19.74 8.36 -26.21
CA TYR A 27 -18.83 7.50 -26.96
C TYR A 27 -18.16 8.22 -28.13
N GLU A 28 -18.84 9.22 -28.71
CA GLU A 28 -18.40 9.93 -29.91
C GLU A 28 -17.99 11.37 -29.65
N LYS A 29 -18.59 11.99 -28.60
CA LYS A 29 -18.44 13.41 -28.32
C LYS A 29 -17.91 13.65 -26.90
N LEU A 30 -17.10 14.69 -26.74
CA LEU A 30 -16.69 15.25 -25.45
C LEU A 30 -17.44 16.55 -25.12
N GLU A 31 -18.14 17.10 -26.09
CA GLU A 31 -18.96 18.29 -25.96
C GLU A 31 -20.25 18.10 -26.75
N ASP A 32 -21.38 18.47 -26.13
CA ASP A 32 -22.69 18.45 -26.78
C ASP A 32 -23.61 19.53 -26.19
N GLU A 33 -24.70 19.86 -26.89
CA GLU A 33 -25.77 20.69 -26.40
C GLU A 33 -26.88 19.85 -25.83
N GLY A 34 -27.40 20.19 -24.66
CA GLY A 34 -28.54 19.54 -24.04
C GLY A 34 -29.54 20.56 -23.50
N GLU A 35 -30.73 20.08 -23.17
CA GLU A 35 -31.76 20.87 -22.48
C GLU A 35 -31.93 20.36 -21.06
N VAL A 36 -32.09 21.26 -20.11
CA VAL A 36 -32.36 20.95 -18.69
C VAL A 36 -33.79 20.41 -18.58
N VAL A 37 -33.92 19.10 -18.33
CA VAL A 37 -35.23 18.44 -18.21
C VAL A 37 -35.74 18.54 -16.78
N LEU A 38 -34.85 18.37 -15.79
CA LEU A 38 -35.20 18.36 -14.39
C LEU A 38 -34.03 18.89 -13.54
N ILE A 39 -34.33 19.66 -12.51
CA ILE A 39 -33.40 20.07 -11.46
C ILE A 39 -33.96 19.59 -10.13
N ALA A 40 -33.12 18.96 -9.30
CA ALA A 40 -33.49 18.56 -7.95
C ALA A 40 -32.48 19.08 -6.92
N ARG A 41 -32.97 19.47 -5.77
CA ARG A 41 -32.20 19.85 -4.58
C ARG A 41 -32.80 19.15 -3.37
N ASP A 42 -31.99 18.46 -2.59
CA ASP A 42 -32.42 17.74 -1.38
C ASP A 42 -33.64 16.81 -1.62
N ASP A 43 -33.61 16.06 -2.73
CA ASP A 43 -34.66 15.16 -3.23
C ASP A 43 -35.97 15.85 -3.68
N GLU A 44 -36.01 17.18 -3.72
CA GLU A 44 -37.15 17.95 -4.24
C GLU A 44 -36.84 18.59 -5.60
N THR A 45 -37.82 18.61 -6.50
CA THR A 45 -37.66 19.31 -7.78
C THR A 45 -37.80 20.80 -7.61
N VAL A 46 -36.91 21.54 -8.28
CA VAL A 46 -36.96 23.01 -8.36
C VAL A 46 -36.99 23.48 -9.81
N GLU A 47 -37.53 24.67 -10.07
CA GLU A 47 -37.58 25.23 -11.43
C GLU A 47 -36.26 25.94 -11.79
N GLU A 48 -35.52 26.41 -10.81
CA GLU A 48 -34.23 27.08 -11.00
C GLU A 48 -33.26 26.86 -9.84
N ALA A 49 -31.97 27.02 -10.11
CA ALA A 49 -30.89 26.99 -9.11
C ALA A 49 -29.81 28.04 -9.44
N SER A 50 -29.42 28.86 -8.46
CA SER A 50 -28.39 29.91 -8.61
C SER A 50 -27.14 29.67 -7.78
N GLU A 51 -27.17 28.68 -6.87
CA GLU A 51 -26.05 28.39 -5.97
C GLU A 51 -26.10 26.97 -5.44
N GLY A 52 -24.99 26.50 -4.86
CA GLY A 52 -24.89 25.19 -4.22
C GLY A 52 -24.79 24.04 -5.22
N THR A 53 -24.93 22.81 -4.69
CA THR A 53 -24.93 21.59 -5.49
C THR A 53 -26.35 21.12 -5.75
N VAL A 54 -26.64 20.76 -6.98
CA VAL A 54 -27.95 20.25 -7.44
C VAL A 54 -27.76 19.01 -8.33
N GLU A 55 -28.80 18.19 -8.42
CA GLU A 55 -28.88 17.06 -9.34
C GLU A 55 -29.69 17.47 -10.56
N VAL A 56 -29.17 17.22 -11.76
CA VAL A 56 -29.76 17.66 -13.00
C VAL A 56 -29.86 16.50 -13.98
N VAL A 57 -31.01 16.41 -14.65
CA VAL A 57 -31.24 15.51 -15.77
C VAL A 57 -31.30 16.37 -17.04
N PHE A 58 -30.45 16.02 -18.02
CA PHE A 58 -30.45 16.66 -19.34
C PHE A 58 -31.14 15.78 -20.38
N SER A 59 -31.62 16.34 -21.48
CA SER A 59 -32.22 15.58 -22.58
C SER A 59 -31.21 14.66 -23.27
N ARG A 60 -29.92 15.07 -23.31
CA ARG A 60 -28.75 14.31 -23.77
C ARG A 60 -27.52 14.70 -22.98
N THR A 61 -26.53 13.81 -22.98
CA THR A 61 -25.29 14.05 -22.23
C THR A 61 -24.09 13.32 -22.83
N PRO A 62 -22.90 13.98 -22.91
CA PRO A 62 -21.65 13.32 -23.21
C PRO A 62 -20.95 12.75 -21.98
N PHE A 63 -21.47 13.00 -20.76
CA PHE A 63 -20.87 12.56 -19.51
C PHE A 63 -21.17 11.08 -19.24
N TYR A 64 -20.12 10.29 -19.08
CA TYR A 64 -20.19 8.89 -18.70
C TYR A 64 -20.60 8.77 -17.22
N ALA A 65 -21.65 8.04 -16.94
CA ALA A 65 -22.08 7.67 -15.59
C ALA A 65 -21.21 6.55 -15.03
N GLU A 66 -20.92 6.60 -13.71
CA GLU A 66 -20.15 5.55 -13.04
C GLU A 66 -20.85 4.19 -13.21
N LYS A 67 -20.16 3.26 -13.86
CA LYS A 67 -20.70 1.91 -14.13
C LYS A 67 -19.58 0.94 -14.52
N GLY A 68 -19.75 -0.35 -14.17
CA GLY A 68 -18.84 -1.41 -14.60
C GLY A 68 -17.40 -1.24 -14.12
N GLY A 69 -17.19 -0.57 -12.98
CA GLY A 69 -15.86 -0.29 -12.43
C GLY A 69 -15.19 0.96 -12.98
N GLN A 70 -15.71 1.58 -14.04
CA GLN A 70 -15.22 2.87 -14.53
C GLN A 70 -15.86 4.02 -13.75
N VAL A 71 -15.02 4.92 -13.20
CA VAL A 71 -15.48 6.13 -12.52
C VAL A 71 -16.19 7.09 -13.47
N SER A 72 -17.08 7.92 -12.94
CA SER A 72 -17.79 8.93 -13.72
C SER A 72 -16.87 10.01 -14.26
N ASP A 73 -17.34 10.66 -15.31
CA ASP A 73 -16.73 11.89 -15.80
C ASP A 73 -16.98 13.07 -14.88
N THR A 74 -16.15 14.07 -15.08
CA THR A 74 -16.32 15.44 -14.57
C THR A 74 -16.21 16.43 -15.73
N GLY A 75 -16.55 17.68 -15.51
CA GLY A 75 -16.43 18.73 -16.52
C GLY A 75 -17.29 19.93 -16.22
N MET A 76 -17.74 20.63 -17.25
CA MET A 76 -18.47 21.88 -17.12
C MET A 76 -19.82 21.83 -17.86
N VAL A 77 -20.79 22.49 -17.27
CA VAL A 77 -22.05 22.89 -17.90
C VAL A 77 -22.03 24.39 -18.05
N GLU A 78 -22.25 24.88 -19.27
CA GLU A 78 -22.20 26.31 -19.58
C GLU A 78 -23.49 26.75 -20.26
N TRP A 79 -23.98 27.94 -19.91
CA TRP A 79 -25.11 28.62 -20.55
C TRP A 79 -24.83 30.10 -20.69
N ARG A 80 -25.74 30.85 -21.34
CA ARG A 80 -25.51 32.23 -21.74
C ARG A 80 -24.93 33.14 -20.63
N ASP A 81 -25.40 32.98 -19.41
CA ASP A 81 -25.14 33.88 -18.26
C ASP A 81 -24.67 33.13 -17.01
N GLY A 82 -24.15 31.90 -17.20
CA GLY A 82 -23.65 31.11 -16.06
C GLY A 82 -22.94 29.84 -16.43
N LYS A 83 -22.44 29.16 -15.40
CA LYS A 83 -21.73 27.89 -15.50
C LYS A 83 -21.78 27.08 -14.23
N ALA A 84 -21.63 25.76 -14.35
CA ALA A 84 -21.56 24.84 -13.24
C ALA A 84 -20.46 23.79 -13.48
N LEU A 85 -19.90 23.28 -12.39
CA LEU A 85 -18.96 22.15 -12.39
C LEU A 85 -19.74 20.85 -12.24
N VAL A 86 -19.53 19.88 -13.13
CA VAL A 86 -20.01 18.51 -12.97
C VAL A 86 -19.04 17.78 -12.05
N GLU A 87 -19.51 17.41 -10.86
CA GLU A 87 -18.71 16.72 -9.84
C GLU A 87 -18.85 15.21 -9.92
N TYR A 88 -20.04 14.71 -10.25
CA TYR A 88 -20.33 13.28 -10.29
C TYR A 88 -21.50 12.98 -11.24
N VAL A 89 -21.46 11.83 -11.88
CA VAL A 89 -22.47 11.37 -12.82
C VAL A 89 -22.82 9.91 -12.52
N PHE A 90 -24.11 9.61 -12.37
CA PHE A 90 -24.58 8.27 -12.05
C PHE A 90 -25.85 7.92 -12.82
N GLU A 91 -26.11 6.64 -12.98
CA GLU A 91 -27.35 6.11 -13.56
C GLU A 91 -28.33 5.80 -12.42
N ALA A 92 -29.37 6.60 -12.27
CA ALA A 92 -30.34 6.45 -11.18
C ALA A 92 -31.40 5.36 -11.47
N SER A 93 -31.70 5.13 -12.73
CA SER A 93 -32.49 4.03 -13.25
C SER A 93 -32.10 3.77 -14.70
N GLU A 94 -32.50 2.64 -15.25
CA GLU A 94 -32.11 2.25 -16.61
C GLU A 94 -32.38 3.36 -17.64
N GLY A 95 -31.31 3.90 -18.23
CA GLY A 95 -31.35 4.97 -19.22
C GLY A 95 -31.61 6.37 -18.65
N VAL A 96 -31.61 6.55 -17.32
CA VAL A 96 -31.74 7.86 -16.67
C VAL A 96 -30.45 8.24 -15.97
N ILE A 97 -29.66 9.08 -16.63
CA ILE A 97 -28.37 9.57 -16.13
C ILE A 97 -28.58 10.90 -15.40
N VAL A 98 -28.10 10.99 -14.17
CA VAL A 98 -28.16 12.19 -13.32
C VAL A 98 -26.77 12.78 -13.19
N GLN A 99 -26.67 14.10 -13.37
CA GLN A 99 -25.44 14.85 -13.14
C GLN A 99 -25.56 15.66 -11.85
N ARG A 100 -24.68 15.39 -10.88
CA ARG A 100 -24.52 16.23 -9.69
C ARG A 100 -23.59 17.36 -10.06
N ILE A 101 -24.13 18.59 -10.07
CA ILE A 101 -23.42 19.79 -10.49
C ILE A 101 -23.37 20.82 -9.40
N LYS A 102 -22.28 21.54 -9.31
CA LYS A 102 -22.10 22.71 -8.44
C LYS A 102 -22.22 23.98 -9.25
N ILE A 103 -23.22 24.79 -8.95
CA ILE A 103 -23.38 26.10 -9.59
C ILE A 103 -22.21 27.01 -9.21
N LEU A 104 -21.50 27.54 -10.18
CA LEU A 104 -20.36 28.44 -9.99
C LEU A 104 -20.77 29.90 -10.24
N ASP A 105 -21.66 30.12 -11.20
CA ASP A 105 -22.12 31.44 -11.58
C ASP A 105 -23.45 31.37 -12.33
N GLY A 106 -24.28 32.42 -12.21
CA GLY A 106 -25.56 32.53 -12.88
C GLY A 106 -26.68 31.68 -12.30
N THR A 107 -27.79 31.59 -13.02
CA THR A 107 -28.99 30.83 -12.61
C THR A 107 -29.34 29.81 -13.70
N LEU A 108 -29.33 28.53 -13.34
CA LEU A 108 -29.76 27.44 -14.22
C LEU A 108 -31.29 27.25 -14.07
N ARG A 109 -31.97 27.14 -15.22
CA ARG A 109 -33.44 26.97 -15.25
C ARG A 109 -33.86 25.73 -16.03
N ARG A 110 -34.94 25.14 -15.62
CA ARG A 110 -35.60 24.06 -16.35
C ARG A 110 -35.97 24.53 -17.78
N GLY A 111 -35.82 23.69 -18.80
CA GLY A 111 -36.05 24.01 -20.19
C GLY A 111 -34.91 24.82 -20.84
N GLN A 112 -33.88 25.19 -20.10
CA GLN A 112 -32.77 25.96 -20.64
C GLN A 112 -31.82 25.08 -21.46
N LYS A 113 -31.34 25.62 -22.59
CA LYS A 113 -30.27 25.00 -23.39
C LYS A 113 -28.90 25.31 -22.76
N VAL A 114 -28.10 24.27 -22.70
CA VAL A 114 -26.75 24.34 -22.11
C VAL A 114 -25.74 23.61 -22.99
N VAL A 115 -24.49 23.96 -22.87
CA VAL A 115 -23.35 23.25 -23.45
C VAL A 115 -22.74 22.38 -22.36
N LEU A 116 -22.61 21.10 -22.62
CA LEU A 116 -22.08 20.07 -21.74
C LEU A 116 -20.68 19.73 -22.23
N ARG A 117 -19.65 19.98 -21.42
CA ARG A 117 -18.24 19.77 -21.81
C ARG A 117 -17.53 18.89 -20.81
N VAL A 118 -17.16 17.68 -21.25
CA VAL A 118 -16.40 16.69 -20.46
C VAL A 118 -14.95 17.15 -20.27
N ASP A 119 -14.37 16.93 -19.10
CA ASP A 119 -12.93 17.07 -18.91
C ASP A 119 -12.19 16.07 -19.81
N LYS A 120 -11.71 16.56 -20.92
CA LYS A 120 -11.04 15.77 -21.95
C LYS A 120 -9.83 15.01 -21.39
N LYS A 121 -9.00 15.66 -20.58
CA LYS A 121 -7.78 15.06 -20.04
C LYS A 121 -8.11 13.89 -19.10
N ARG A 122 -9.09 14.09 -18.24
CA ARG A 122 -9.59 13.05 -17.34
C ARG A 122 -10.19 11.86 -18.11
N ARG A 123 -11.09 12.13 -19.08
CA ARG A 123 -11.72 11.10 -19.91
C ARG A 123 -10.68 10.30 -20.69
N GLU A 124 -9.75 10.92 -21.37
CA GLU A 124 -8.71 10.23 -22.13
C GLU A 124 -7.82 9.36 -21.23
N SER A 125 -7.47 9.83 -20.04
CA SER A 125 -6.70 9.04 -19.08
C SER A 125 -7.49 7.82 -18.59
N THR A 126 -8.78 7.98 -18.30
CA THR A 126 -9.68 6.87 -17.93
C THR A 126 -9.81 5.86 -19.09
N MET A 127 -9.96 6.31 -20.34
CA MET A 127 -10.03 5.45 -21.53
C MET A 127 -8.75 4.60 -21.70
N ARG A 128 -7.56 5.21 -21.48
CA ARG A 128 -6.27 4.48 -21.51
C ARG A 128 -6.25 3.38 -20.48
N ASN A 129 -6.60 3.70 -19.23
CA ASN A 129 -6.64 2.73 -18.13
C ASN A 129 -7.70 1.65 -18.37
N HIS A 130 -8.84 1.97 -18.96
CA HIS A 130 -9.87 0.99 -19.24
C HIS A 130 -9.42 -0.02 -20.32
N THR A 131 -8.89 0.46 -21.43
CA THR A 131 -8.37 -0.45 -22.46
C THR A 131 -7.20 -1.26 -21.94
N ALA A 132 -6.29 -0.66 -21.15
CA ALA A 132 -5.21 -1.38 -20.49
C ALA A 132 -5.70 -2.48 -19.51
N THR A 133 -6.87 -2.29 -18.88
CA THR A 133 -7.47 -3.32 -18.01
C THR A 133 -7.84 -4.57 -18.82
N HIS A 134 -8.39 -4.42 -20.03
CA HIS A 134 -8.68 -5.54 -20.93
C HIS A 134 -7.39 -6.26 -21.38
N LEU A 135 -6.34 -5.49 -21.74
CA LEU A 135 -5.04 -6.08 -22.08
C LEU A 135 -4.43 -6.82 -20.88
N LEU A 136 -4.48 -6.24 -19.70
CA LEU A 136 -3.99 -6.85 -18.46
C LEU A 136 -4.71 -8.18 -18.17
N HIS A 137 -6.02 -8.22 -18.29
CA HIS A 137 -6.81 -9.45 -18.11
C HIS A 137 -6.37 -10.54 -19.09
N ALA A 138 -6.20 -10.21 -20.36
CA ALA A 138 -5.72 -11.14 -21.39
C ALA A 138 -4.28 -11.63 -21.09
N ALA A 139 -3.37 -10.73 -20.67
CA ALA A 139 -1.99 -11.06 -20.33
C ALA A 139 -1.93 -11.98 -19.11
N LEU A 140 -2.70 -11.69 -18.07
CA LEU A 140 -2.79 -12.55 -16.88
C LEU A 140 -3.29 -13.95 -17.23
N LYS A 141 -4.29 -14.10 -18.09
CA LYS A 141 -4.73 -15.41 -18.59
C LYS A 141 -3.61 -16.14 -19.35
N LYS A 142 -2.90 -15.43 -20.22
CA LYS A 142 -1.83 -16.02 -21.03
C LYS A 142 -0.64 -16.48 -20.19
N VAL A 143 -0.30 -15.75 -19.11
CA VAL A 143 0.84 -16.07 -18.24
C VAL A 143 0.47 -17.06 -17.13
N LEU A 144 -0.69 -16.90 -16.50
CA LEU A 144 -1.07 -17.68 -15.32
C LEU A 144 -2.03 -18.83 -15.62
N GLY A 145 -2.79 -18.72 -16.72
CA GLY A 145 -3.74 -19.76 -17.16
C GLY A 145 -5.20 -19.32 -17.13
N ASP A 146 -6.07 -20.17 -17.70
CA ASP A 146 -7.51 -19.89 -17.94
C ASP A 146 -8.37 -19.80 -16.67
N HIS A 147 -7.83 -20.16 -15.50
CA HIS A 147 -8.52 -20.00 -14.23
C HIS A 147 -8.61 -18.53 -13.77
N VAL A 148 -7.84 -17.65 -14.38
CA VAL A 148 -7.89 -16.22 -14.10
C VAL A 148 -9.24 -15.64 -14.55
N ARG A 149 -10.00 -15.11 -13.59
CA ARG A 149 -11.28 -14.44 -13.82
C ARG A 149 -11.30 -13.13 -13.04
N GLN A 150 -11.95 -12.12 -13.61
CA GLN A 150 -12.17 -10.87 -12.90
C GLN A 150 -13.04 -11.10 -11.66
N ALA A 151 -12.58 -10.61 -10.51
CA ALA A 151 -13.33 -10.56 -9.26
C ALA A 151 -13.78 -9.14 -8.91
N GLY A 152 -13.11 -8.13 -9.45
CA GLY A 152 -13.42 -6.71 -9.29
C GLY A 152 -12.56 -5.84 -10.20
N SER A 153 -13.00 -4.61 -10.42
CA SER A 153 -12.26 -3.64 -11.23
C SER A 153 -12.54 -2.21 -10.74
N LEU A 154 -11.52 -1.35 -10.85
CA LEU A 154 -11.66 0.10 -10.75
C LEU A 154 -10.83 0.72 -11.86
N VAL A 155 -11.46 1.56 -12.66
CA VAL A 155 -10.82 2.30 -13.74
C VAL A 155 -10.98 3.80 -13.46
N ALA A 156 -9.89 4.45 -13.10
CA ALA A 156 -9.82 5.87 -12.76
C ALA A 156 -8.78 6.58 -13.66
N PRO A 157 -8.76 7.91 -13.71
CA PRO A 157 -7.82 8.64 -14.58
C PRO A 157 -6.36 8.50 -14.15
N ASP A 158 -6.11 8.28 -12.87
CA ASP A 158 -4.78 8.18 -12.28
C ASP A 158 -4.23 6.74 -12.26
N ARG A 159 -5.09 5.73 -12.21
CA ARG A 159 -4.72 4.32 -12.17
C ARG A 159 -5.85 3.40 -12.57
N LEU A 160 -5.51 2.15 -12.81
CA LEU A 160 -6.44 1.04 -12.84
C LEU A 160 -6.16 0.09 -11.68
N ARG A 161 -7.20 -0.62 -11.21
CA ARG A 161 -7.12 -1.70 -10.25
C ARG A 161 -7.89 -2.90 -10.80
N PHE A 162 -7.27 -4.05 -10.76
CA PHE A 162 -7.85 -5.29 -11.26
C PHE A 162 -7.72 -6.40 -10.21
N ASP A 163 -8.85 -6.87 -9.71
CA ASP A 163 -8.95 -7.98 -8.77
C ASP A 163 -9.28 -9.26 -9.56
N PHE A 164 -8.54 -10.34 -9.35
CA PHE A 164 -8.67 -11.56 -10.13
C PHE A 164 -8.42 -12.81 -9.30
N THR A 165 -9.00 -13.93 -9.75
CA THR A 165 -8.84 -15.23 -9.09
C THR A 165 -7.46 -15.81 -9.37
N HIS A 166 -6.67 -16.01 -8.31
CA HIS A 166 -5.39 -16.72 -8.36
C HIS A 166 -4.97 -17.17 -6.95
N PHE A 167 -4.33 -18.33 -6.83
CA PHE A 167 -4.09 -19.01 -5.56
C PHE A 167 -2.78 -18.62 -4.86
N LYS A 168 -1.86 -17.95 -5.52
CA LYS A 168 -0.55 -17.53 -4.99
C LYS A 168 -0.19 -16.10 -5.42
N GLY A 169 0.78 -15.47 -4.73
CA GLY A 169 1.38 -14.23 -5.21
C GLY A 169 2.16 -14.44 -6.51
N LEU A 170 2.17 -13.43 -7.37
CA LEU A 170 2.95 -13.45 -8.60
C LEU A 170 4.44 -13.28 -8.28
N SER A 171 5.29 -14.06 -8.95
CA SER A 171 6.72 -13.82 -8.93
C SER A 171 7.09 -12.58 -9.75
N SER A 172 8.26 -12.00 -9.47
CA SER A 172 8.76 -10.85 -10.25
C SER A 172 8.81 -11.16 -11.76
N SER A 173 9.19 -12.40 -12.13
CA SER A 173 9.23 -12.84 -13.53
C SER A 173 7.83 -12.93 -14.15
N GLU A 174 6.80 -13.38 -13.42
CA GLU A 174 5.42 -13.40 -13.91
C GLU A 174 4.88 -11.97 -14.10
N ILE A 175 5.21 -11.05 -13.19
CA ILE A 175 4.86 -9.61 -13.31
C ILE A 175 5.52 -9.00 -14.55
N GLU A 176 6.81 -9.22 -14.76
CA GLU A 176 7.55 -8.74 -15.92
C GLU A 176 6.96 -9.28 -17.23
N GLN A 177 6.65 -10.58 -17.31
CA GLN A 177 6.01 -11.18 -18.48
C GLN A 177 4.64 -10.57 -18.79
N VAL A 178 3.83 -10.28 -17.78
CA VAL A 178 2.53 -9.61 -17.95
C VAL A 178 2.73 -8.17 -18.45
N GLU A 179 3.66 -7.43 -17.86
CA GLU A 179 3.99 -6.07 -18.31
C GLU A 179 4.48 -6.04 -19.77
N ASP A 180 5.39 -6.95 -20.11
CA ASP A 180 5.96 -7.04 -21.46
C ASP A 180 4.87 -7.33 -22.49
N LEU A 181 3.99 -8.31 -22.25
CA LEU A 181 2.88 -8.61 -23.14
C LEU A 181 1.93 -7.42 -23.35
N VAL A 182 1.56 -6.73 -22.26
CA VAL A 182 0.67 -5.56 -22.37
C VAL A 182 1.34 -4.45 -23.19
N ASN A 183 2.62 -4.17 -22.91
CA ASN A 183 3.36 -3.13 -23.65
C ASN A 183 3.64 -3.53 -25.10
N GLU A 184 3.85 -4.82 -25.41
CA GLU A 184 3.97 -5.35 -26.77
C GLU A 184 2.70 -5.02 -27.58
N TRP A 185 1.52 -5.38 -27.06
CA TRP A 185 0.24 -5.08 -27.71
C TRP A 185 -0.07 -3.57 -27.81
N ILE A 186 0.44 -2.77 -26.88
CA ILE A 186 0.39 -1.30 -26.96
C ILE A 186 1.24 -0.80 -28.14
N MET A 187 2.47 -1.31 -28.28
CA MET A 187 3.40 -0.91 -29.34
C MET A 187 2.95 -1.38 -30.73
N GLU A 188 2.22 -2.49 -30.82
CA GLU A 188 1.60 -2.98 -32.05
C GLU A 188 0.50 -2.04 -32.57
N ALA A 189 0.00 -1.13 -31.74
CA ALA A 189 -1.02 -0.16 -32.09
C ALA A 189 -2.29 -0.80 -32.69
N ILE A 190 -2.80 -1.86 -32.04
CA ILE A 190 -3.95 -2.65 -32.51
C ILE A 190 -5.21 -1.80 -32.45
N PRO A 191 -6.06 -1.76 -33.51
CA PRO A 191 -7.35 -1.11 -33.46
C PRO A 191 -8.25 -1.67 -32.36
N VAL A 192 -8.99 -0.81 -31.67
CA VAL A 192 -10.03 -1.21 -30.72
C VAL A 192 -11.38 -1.12 -31.42
N GLU A 193 -11.98 -2.26 -31.64
CA GLU A 193 -13.24 -2.38 -32.35
C GLU A 193 -14.44 -2.44 -31.40
N VAL A 194 -15.48 -1.69 -31.72
CA VAL A 194 -16.75 -1.69 -30.96
C VAL A 194 -17.85 -2.11 -31.87
N ARG A 195 -18.65 -3.10 -31.41
CA ARG A 195 -19.84 -3.54 -32.13
C ARG A 195 -21.00 -3.79 -31.20
N TYR A 196 -22.20 -3.67 -31.71
CA TYR A 196 -23.43 -4.02 -31.04
C TYR A 196 -24.00 -5.29 -31.66
N THR A 197 -24.39 -6.25 -30.82
CA THR A 197 -24.91 -7.56 -31.25
C THR A 197 -25.88 -8.11 -30.23
N SER A 198 -26.61 -9.18 -30.56
CA SER A 198 -27.41 -9.87 -29.54
C SER A 198 -26.53 -10.57 -28.52
N TYR A 199 -27.04 -10.72 -27.30
CA TYR A 199 -26.33 -11.45 -26.25
C TYR A 199 -25.96 -12.88 -26.68
N GLU A 200 -26.89 -13.55 -27.38
CA GLU A 200 -26.65 -14.93 -27.86
C GLU A 200 -25.52 -15.01 -28.87
N GLU A 201 -25.45 -14.08 -29.82
CA GLU A 201 -24.35 -14.02 -30.79
C GLU A 201 -23.02 -13.67 -30.13
N ALA A 202 -23.03 -12.77 -29.14
CA ALA A 202 -21.84 -12.45 -28.37
C ALA A 202 -21.28 -13.71 -27.69
N VAL A 203 -22.10 -14.45 -26.96
CA VAL A 203 -21.69 -15.70 -26.29
C VAL A 203 -21.18 -16.74 -27.28
N LYS A 204 -21.90 -16.97 -28.40
CA LYS A 204 -21.47 -17.90 -29.46
C LYS A 204 -20.11 -17.53 -30.08
N SER A 205 -19.80 -16.24 -30.12
CA SER A 205 -18.50 -15.75 -30.65
C SER A 205 -17.36 -15.76 -29.64
N GLY A 206 -17.56 -16.34 -28.44
CA GLY A 206 -16.52 -16.48 -27.41
C GLY A 206 -16.23 -15.20 -26.63
N VAL A 207 -17.19 -14.28 -26.57
CA VAL A 207 -17.08 -13.04 -25.78
C VAL A 207 -17.10 -13.37 -24.30
N VAL A 208 -16.18 -12.75 -23.52
CA VAL A 208 -16.17 -12.88 -22.07
C VAL A 208 -17.21 -11.94 -21.48
N ALA A 209 -18.20 -12.53 -20.78
CA ALA A 209 -19.18 -11.80 -19.98
C ALA A 209 -18.66 -11.71 -18.54
N LEU A 210 -18.30 -10.52 -18.07
CA LEU A 210 -17.62 -10.31 -16.78
C LEU A 210 -18.58 -10.17 -15.60
N PHE A 211 -19.81 -9.71 -15.87
CA PHE A 211 -20.80 -9.44 -14.84
C PHE A 211 -22.01 -10.37 -15.00
N THR A 212 -22.59 -10.78 -13.88
CA THR A 212 -23.85 -11.55 -13.82
C THR A 212 -25.09 -10.66 -14.01
N GLU A 213 -24.90 -9.41 -14.45
CA GLU A 213 -25.99 -8.48 -14.70
C GLU A 213 -26.93 -9.00 -15.80
N LYS A 214 -28.20 -8.64 -15.70
CA LYS A 214 -29.17 -8.89 -16.76
C LYS A 214 -28.80 -8.00 -17.95
N TYR A 215 -28.13 -8.58 -18.93
CA TYR A 215 -27.86 -7.91 -20.19
C TYR A 215 -29.16 -7.78 -20.97
N GLY A 216 -29.38 -6.63 -21.58
CA GLY A 216 -30.51 -6.44 -22.52
C GLY A 216 -30.33 -7.29 -23.79
N ASP A 217 -31.32 -7.23 -24.67
CA ASP A 217 -31.30 -7.99 -25.94
C ASP A 217 -30.12 -7.61 -26.83
N VAL A 218 -29.65 -6.38 -26.74
CA VAL A 218 -28.48 -5.85 -27.47
C VAL A 218 -27.35 -5.51 -26.49
N VAL A 219 -26.19 -6.07 -26.75
CA VAL A 219 -24.98 -5.88 -25.93
C VAL A 219 -23.85 -5.19 -26.73
N ARG A 220 -23.06 -4.42 -26.02
CA ARG A 220 -21.87 -3.76 -26.57
C ARG A 220 -20.63 -4.62 -26.34
N VAL A 221 -19.98 -5.01 -27.44
CA VAL A 221 -18.73 -5.80 -27.44
C VAL A 221 -17.57 -4.87 -27.77
N VAL A 222 -16.55 -4.89 -26.93
CA VAL A 222 -15.25 -4.24 -27.17
C VAL A 222 -14.22 -5.33 -27.48
N GLU A 223 -13.59 -5.23 -28.63
CA GLU A 223 -12.63 -6.20 -29.13
C GLU A 223 -11.28 -5.54 -29.46
N VAL A 224 -10.21 -6.12 -28.94
CA VAL A 224 -8.84 -5.90 -29.39
C VAL A 224 -8.47 -7.17 -30.16
N PRO A 225 -8.50 -7.16 -31.50
CA PRO A 225 -8.35 -8.35 -32.33
C PRO A 225 -7.11 -9.18 -31.96
N GLY A 226 -7.30 -10.47 -31.73
CA GLY A 226 -6.23 -11.41 -31.34
C GLY A 226 -5.80 -11.33 -29.87
N VAL A 227 -6.35 -10.40 -29.08
CA VAL A 227 -5.96 -10.19 -27.68
C VAL A 227 -7.14 -10.35 -26.72
N SER A 228 -8.18 -9.51 -26.82
CA SER A 228 -9.31 -9.47 -25.89
C SER A 228 -10.62 -9.22 -26.59
N LYS A 229 -11.71 -9.82 -26.06
CA LYS A 229 -13.06 -9.65 -26.57
C LYS A 229 -14.05 -9.76 -25.44
N GLU A 230 -14.61 -8.63 -25.01
CA GLU A 230 -15.39 -8.56 -23.75
C GLU A 230 -16.69 -7.76 -23.94
N LEU A 231 -17.73 -8.11 -23.16
CA LEU A 231 -18.90 -7.25 -22.98
C LEU A 231 -18.50 -6.06 -22.12
N CYS A 232 -18.53 -4.85 -22.68
CA CYS A 232 -18.13 -3.67 -21.96
C CYS A 232 -18.88 -2.41 -22.40
N GLY A 233 -19.50 -1.71 -21.43
CA GLY A 233 -20.16 -0.43 -21.63
C GLY A 233 -19.27 0.78 -21.42
N GLY A 234 -18.00 0.59 -21.04
CA GLY A 234 -17.10 1.69 -20.73
C GLY A 234 -16.53 2.43 -21.94
N THR A 235 -15.77 3.48 -21.66
CA THR A 235 -15.10 4.27 -22.73
C THR A 235 -13.69 3.74 -22.97
N HIS A 236 -13.30 3.63 -24.23
CA HIS A 236 -12.03 3.05 -24.66
C HIS A 236 -11.30 3.95 -25.64
N VAL A 237 -9.98 3.78 -25.73
CA VAL A 237 -9.19 4.37 -26.83
C VAL A 237 -9.54 3.66 -28.15
N SER A 238 -9.34 4.31 -29.28
CA SER A 238 -9.61 3.72 -30.59
C SER A 238 -8.47 2.82 -31.11
N ASN A 239 -7.30 2.89 -30.43
CA ASN A 239 -6.11 2.15 -30.81
C ASN A 239 -5.24 1.93 -29.57
N THR A 240 -4.69 0.72 -29.36
CA THR A 240 -3.89 0.39 -28.17
C THR A 240 -2.66 1.29 -28.00
N GLY A 241 -2.06 1.79 -29.08
CA GLY A 241 -0.94 2.74 -29.02
C GLY A 241 -1.24 4.04 -28.30
N GLN A 242 -2.52 4.44 -28.18
CA GLN A 242 -2.93 5.63 -27.45
C GLN A 242 -2.85 5.45 -25.91
N ILE A 243 -2.70 4.21 -25.41
CA ILE A 243 -2.54 3.92 -23.99
C ILE A 243 -1.22 4.53 -23.48
N GLY A 244 -0.18 4.48 -24.27
CA GLY A 244 1.18 4.81 -23.86
C GLY A 244 1.77 3.70 -23.00
N LEU A 245 2.82 4.00 -22.25
CA LEU A 245 3.51 2.99 -21.45
C LEU A 245 2.61 2.51 -20.29
N PHE A 246 2.55 1.18 -20.10
CA PHE A 246 1.87 0.51 -18.99
C PHE A 246 2.88 0.04 -17.92
N LYS A 247 2.58 0.24 -16.65
CA LYS A 247 3.41 -0.24 -15.54
C LYS A 247 2.56 -0.73 -14.37
N ILE A 248 2.83 -1.94 -13.89
CA ILE A 248 2.28 -2.47 -12.63
C ILE A 248 3.01 -1.78 -11.47
N ILE A 249 2.25 -1.24 -10.51
CA ILE A 249 2.79 -0.55 -9.33
C ILE A 249 2.72 -1.42 -8.07
N SER A 250 1.74 -2.32 -7.98
CA SER A 250 1.61 -3.26 -6.87
C SER A 250 0.88 -4.54 -7.26
N GLU A 251 1.19 -5.61 -6.55
CA GLU A 251 0.47 -6.87 -6.56
C GLU A 251 0.32 -7.36 -5.14
N GLU A 252 -0.93 -7.62 -4.70
CA GLU A 252 -1.23 -7.97 -3.31
C GLU A 252 -2.39 -8.97 -3.17
N SER A 253 -2.53 -9.59 -1.99
CA SER A 253 -3.67 -10.43 -1.65
C SER A 253 -4.83 -9.58 -1.13
N VAL A 254 -6.03 -9.79 -1.66
CA VAL A 254 -7.28 -9.16 -1.16
C VAL A 254 -8.02 -10.11 -0.22
N SER A 255 -8.12 -11.37 -0.62
CA SER A 255 -8.76 -12.44 0.15
C SER A 255 -8.23 -13.79 -0.31
N SER A 256 -8.66 -14.87 0.33
CA SER A 256 -8.28 -16.22 -0.09
C SER A 256 -8.67 -16.47 -1.55
N GLY A 257 -7.67 -16.74 -2.40
CA GLY A 257 -7.85 -17.02 -3.82
C GLY A 257 -8.12 -15.80 -4.70
N VAL A 258 -8.01 -14.57 -4.17
CA VAL A 258 -8.16 -13.32 -4.94
C VAL A 258 -6.94 -12.45 -4.79
N ARG A 259 -6.35 -12.08 -5.93
CA ARG A 259 -5.20 -11.17 -6.05
C ARG A 259 -5.63 -9.85 -6.64
N ARG A 260 -4.93 -8.79 -6.31
CA ARG A 260 -5.12 -7.42 -6.81
C ARG A 260 -3.86 -6.94 -7.49
N ILE A 261 -4.01 -6.37 -8.67
CA ILE A 261 -2.98 -5.58 -9.35
C ILE A 261 -3.47 -4.14 -9.44
N GLU A 262 -2.60 -3.19 -9.08
CA GLU A 262 -2.74 -1.79 -9.46
C GLU A 262 -1.70 -1.45 -10.51
N ALA A 263 -2.11 -0.69 -11.53
CA ALA A 263 -1.25 -0.28 -12.63
C ALA A 263 -1.59 1.14 -13.12
N VAL A 264 -0.65 1.73 -13.81
CA VAL A 264 -0.75 3.08 -14.39
C VAL A 264 -0.40 3.07 -15.86
N THR A 265 -0.92 4.05 -16.61
CA THR A 265 -0.67 4.20 -18.05
C THR A 265 -0.27 5.63 -18.43
N GLY A 266 0.33 5.78 -19.60
CA GLY A 266 0.57 7.07 -20.25
C GLY A 266 1.32 8.06 -19.36
N PHE A 267 0.72 9.23 -19.12
CA PHE A 267 1.36 10.29 -18.33
C PHE A 267 1.57 9.92 -16.85
N SER A 268 0.69 9.11 -16.25
CA SER A 268 0.89 8.64 -14.87
C SER A 268 2.13 7.74 -14.76
N THR A 269 2.42 6.93 -15.78
CA THR A 269 3.66 6.13 -15.85
C THR A 269 4.89 7.04 -16.00
N LEU A 270 4.81 8.07 -16.84
CA LEU A 270 5.89 9.04 -16.98
C LEU A 270 6.17 9.79 -15.67
N GLU A 271 5.13 10.15 -14.93
CA GLU A 271 5.25 10.79 -13.61
C GLU A 271 5.88 9.86 -12.59
N LEU A 272 5.49 8.58 -12.57
CA LEU A 272 6.11 7.55 -11.75
C LEU A 272 7.63 7.48 -12.01
N LEU A 273 8.05 7.38 -13.26
CA LEU A 273 9.46 7.33 -13.65
C LEU A 273 10.22 8.60 -13.24
N ARG A 274 9.61 9.78 -13.39
CA ARG A 274 10.21 11.05 -12.94
C ARG A 274 10.41 11.09 -11.42
N ASN A 275 9.43 10.61 -10.67
CA ASN A 275 9.53 10.55 -9.21
C ASN A 275 10.60 9.55 -8.74
N GLN A 276 10.70 8.38 -9.38
CA GLN A 276 11.78 7.42 -9.12
C GLN A 276 13.14 8.01 -9.44
N LYS A 277 13.29 8.67 -10.58
CA LYS A 277 14.55 9.34 -10.95
C LYS A 277 14.94 10.42 -9.96
N LYS A 278 13.98 11.25 -9.52
CA LYS A 278 14.20 12.28 -8.51
C LYS A 278 14.69 11.69 -7.18
N LEU A 279 14.10 10.58 -6.75
CA LEU A 279 14.55 9.88 -5.53
C LEU A 279 15.98 9.35 -5.66
N ILE A 280 16.30 8.75 -6.80
CA ILE A 280 17.66 8.27 -7.09
C ILE A 280 18.67 9.44 -7.05
N ASP A 281 18.34 10.58 -7.68
CA ASP A 281 19.21 11.75 -7.69
C ASP A 281 19.41 12.34 -6.29
N GLN A 282 18.37 12.36 -5.44
CA GLN A 282 18.50 12.75 -4.04
C GLN A 282 19.42 11.79 -3.25
N LEU A 283 19.28 10.47 -3.47
CA LEU A 283 20.15 9.49 -2.82
C LEU A 283 21.62 9.65 -3.26
N LYS A 284 21.87 9.94 -4.54
CA LYS A 284 23.21 10.22 -5.07
C LYS A 284 23.83 11.44 -4.38
N GLU A 285 23.05 12.50 -4.20
CA GLU A 285 23.50 13.71 -3.52
C GLU A 285 23.83 13.45 -2.04
N ILE A 286 22.92 12.80 -1.30
CA ILE A 286 23.08 12.49 0.12
C ILE A 286 24.31 11.59 0.36
N LEU A 287 24.50 10.59 -0.48
CA LEU A 287 25.55 9.58 -0.32
C LEU A 287 26.88 9.97 -0.98
N GLY A 288 26.88 11.04 -1.80
CA GLY A 288 28.06 11.45 -2.58
C GLY A 288 28.55 10.33 -3.49
N ALA A 289 27.64 9.60 -4.16
CA ALA A 289 27.93 8.41 -4.94
C ALA A 289 27.23 8.44 -6.32
N ARG A 290 27.78 7.71 -7.29
CA ARG A 290 27.12 7.47 -8.57
C ARG A 290 25.98 6.47 -8.40
N GLU A 291 25.10 6.38 -9.40
CA GLU A 291 23.92 5.53 -9.36
C GLU A 291 24.27 4.04 -9.18
N ASP A 292 25.28 3.56 -9.89
CA ASP A 292 25.80 2.19 -9.82
C ASP A 292 26.50 1.86 -8.50
N GLU A 293 26.90 2.88 -7.70
CA GLU A 293 27.59 2.74 -6.43
C GLU A 293 26.65 2.85 -5.20
N LEU A 294 25.38 3.22 -5.38
CA LEU A 294 24.46 3.52 -4.28
C LEU A 294 24.30 2.35 -3.31
N THR A 295 24.10 1.15 -3.85
CA THR A 295 23.90 -0.05 -3.04
C THR A 295 25.12 -0.36 -2.17
N ASP A 296 26.30 -0.33 -2.77
CA ASP A 296 27.56 -0.61 -2.07
C ASP A 296 27.84 0.45 -0.99
N ARG A 297 27.51 1.72 -1.28
CA ARG A 297 27.66 2.81 -0.32
C ARG A 297 26.76 2.64 0.89
N VAL A 298 25.51 2.26 0.70
CA VAL A 298 24.55 1.98 1.80
C VAL A 298 25.01 0.77 2.62
N LEU A 299 25.47 -0.30 1.97
CA LEU A 299 25.98 -1.49 2.66
C LEU A 299 27.22 -1.14 3.49
N GLY A 300 28.18 -0.39 2.94
CA GLY A 300 29.36 0.07 3.65
C GLY A 300 29.04 0.96 4.85
N LEU A 301 28.06 1.87 4.73
CA LEU A 301 27.61 2.68 5.87
C LEU A 301 26.98 1.81 6.97
N ARG A 302 26.18 0.80 6.61
CA ARG A 302 25.57 -0.12 7.57
C ARG A 302 26.63 -0.94 8.33
N GLU A 303 27.67 -1.39 7.65
CA GLU A 303 28.79 -2.09 8.30
C GLU A 303 29.57 -1.16 9.22
N LYS A 304 29.83 0.09 8.80
CA LYS A 304 30.52 1.09 9.61
C LYS A 304 29.75 1.45 10.87
N VAL A 305 28.40 1.56 10.78
CA VAL A 305 27.54 1.76 11.97
C VAL A 305 27.70 0.59 12.94
N LYS A 306 27.63 -0.66 12.48
CA LYS A 306 27.84 -1.84 13.33
C LYS A 306 29.23 -1.86 14.00
N GLU A 307 30.27 -1.47 13.25
CA GLU A 307 31.62 -1.39 13.80
C GLU A 307 31.73 -0.30 14.87
N LEU A 308 31.14 0.87 14.64
CA LEU A 308 31.11 1.97 15.61
C LEU A 308 30.32 1.62 16.86
N GLU A 309 29.17 0.98 16.72
CA GLU A 309 28.39 0.45 17.85
C GLU A 309 29.20 -0.55 18.70
N LYS A 310 29.94 -1.44 18.02
CA LYS A 310 30.84 -2.39 18.69
C LYS A 310 31.98 -1.67 19.41
N LYS A 311 32.61 -0.65 18.80
CA LYS A 311 33.65 0.16 19.43
C LYS A 311 33.12 0.96 20.61
N LEU A 312 31.92 1.55 20.49
CA LEU A 312 31.28 2.27 21.59
C LEU A 312 30.96 1.35 22.78
N SER A 313 30.45 0.16 22.49
CA SER A 313 30.21 -0.84 23.56
C SER A 313 31.50 -1.28 24.24
N GLN A 314 32.58 -1.46 23.46
CA GLN A 314 33.91 -1.79 23.99
C GLN A 314 34.55 -0.61 24.72
N GLY A 315 34.42 0.63 24.26
CA GLY A 315 34.95 1.84 24.89
C GLY A 315 34.26 2.18 26.21
N ARG A 316 32.92 1.98 26.32
CA ARG A 316 32.20 2.12 27.59
C ARG A 316 32.63 1.06 28.63
N ILE A 317 33.14 -0.08 28.16
CA ILE A 317 33.60 -1.20 28.98
C ILE A 317 35.01 -0.99 29.56
N SER A 318 35.87 -0.19 28.92
CA SER A 318 37.30 -0.07 29.28
C SER A 318 37.61 0.94 30.37
N GLU A 319 36.69 1.81 30.76
CA GLU A 319 36.95 2.91 31.69
C GLU A 319 36.35 2.75 33.09
N GLU A 320 35.43 1.79 33.30
CA GLU A 320 34.85 1.59 34.61
C GLU A 320 35.77 0.77 35.53
N LYS A 321 36.01 1.28 36.74
CA LYS A 321 36.88 0.68 37.73
C LYS A 321 36.26 -0.62 38.24
N ILE A 322 36.78 -1.75 37.76
CA ILE A 322 36.46 -3.06 38.31
C ILE A 322 37.11 -3.10 39.71
N ALA A 323 36.29 -3.13 40.75
CA ALA A 323 36.73 -3.25 42.09
C ALA A 323 37.17 -4.69 42.41
N MET A 324 38.16 -4.84 43.26
CA MET A 324 38.64 -6.14 43.74
C MET A 324 38.50 -6.23 45.26
N LYS A 325 37.99 -7.34 45.71
CA LYS A 325 37.95 -7.69 47.14
C LYS A 325 38.57 -9.06 47.34
N GLN A 326 39.44 -9.19 48.35
CA GLN A 326 40.02 -10.47 48.78
C GLN A 326 39.18 -11.06 49.90
N LEU A 327 38.83 -12.34 49.76
CA LEU A 327 38.10 -13.10 50.77
C LEU A 327 39.02 -13.69 51.84
N GLU A 328 38.46 -14.10 52.94
CA GLU A 328 39.23 -14.71 54.06
C GLU A 328 39.98 -15.98 53.68
N ASP A 329 39.48 -16.74 52.70
CA ASP A 329 40.09 -17.95 52.17
C ASP A 329 41.16 -17.68 51.06
N GLY A 330 41.44 -16.40 50.79
CA GLY A 330 42.41 -15.95 49.82
C GLY A 330 41.88 -15.75 48.40
N ALA A 331 40.62 -16.18 48.09
CA ALA A 331 40.04 -15.97 46.76
C ALA A 331 39.79 -14.49 46.46
N ARG A 332 39.97 -14.09 45.20
CA ARG A 332 39.76 -12.70 44.76
C ARG A 332 38.41 -12.59 44.05
N VAL A 333 37.60 -11.57 44.40
CA VAL A 333 36.35 -11.24 43.76
C VAL A 333 36.48 -9.93 43.05
N PHE A 334 36.26 -9.93 41.73
CA PHE A 334 36.22 -8.77 40.89
C PHE A 334 34.79 -8.40 40.61
N TYR A 335 34.39 -7.17 40.86
CA TYR A 335 33.01 -6.74 40.65
C TYR A 335 32.93 -5.32 40.10
N ALA A 336 31.91 -5.09 39.28
CA ALA A 336 31.61 -3.77 38.73
C ALA A 336 30.12 -3.65 38.40
N VAL A 337 29.64 -2.40 38.38
CA VAL A 337 28.33 -2.03 37.92
C VAL A 337 28.47 -1.18 36.68
N PHE A 338 27.74 -1.56 35.63
CA PHE A 338 27.66 -0.85 34.36
C PHE A 338 26.29 -0.23 34.18
N GLU A 339 26.16 0.71 33.28
CA GLU A 339 24.86 1.26 32.84
C GLU A 339 24.61 0.85 31.38
N ASP A 340 23.40 0.34 31.10
CA ASP A 340 22.90 -0.02 29.74
C ASP A 340 23.79 -1.00 28.95
N VAL A 341 24.49 -1.91 29.61
CA VAL A 341 25.31 -2.95 28.99
C VAL A 341 24.56 -4.28 28.93
N GLU A 342 24.36 -4.83 27.73
CA GLU A 342 23.70 -6.15 27.59
C GLU A 342 24.54 -7.29 28.18
N ALA A 343 23.86 -8.33 28.73
CA ALA A 343 24.50 -9.47 29.37
C ALA A 343 25.56 -10.19 28.51
N LYS A 344 25.36 -10.24 27.17
CA LYS A 344 26.36 -10.82 26.27
C LYS A 344 27.72 -10.10 26.30
N HIS A 345 27.70 -8.79 26.48
CA HIS A 345 28.92 -7.97 26.57
C HIS A 345 29.58 -8.09 27.94
N LEU A 346 28.80 -8.19 29.02
CA LEU A 346 29.31 -8.47 30.36
C LEU A 346 30.11 -9.78 30.40
N GLY A 347 29.65 -10.81 29.67
CA GLY A 347 30.36 -12.09 29.55
C GLY A 347 31.76 -11.92 28.97
N GLY A 348 31.89 -11.13 27.90
CA GLY A 348 33.20 -10.82 27.30
C GLY A 348 34.14 -10.04 28.23
N ILE A 349 33.59 -9.13 29.05
CA ILE A 349 34.37 -8.41 30.09
C ILE A 349 34.89 -9.40 31.14
N ALA A 350 34.01 -10.25 31.63
CA ALA A 350 34.38 -11.25 32.63
C ALA A 350 35.49 -12.18 32.13
N ASP A 351 35.46 -12.53 30.82
CA ASP A 351 36.53 -13.31 30.19
C ASP A 351 37.87 -12.56 30.17
N ASN A 352 37.86 -11.28 29.85
CA ASN A 352 39.06 -10.44 29.81
C ASN A 352 39.66 -10.26 31.21
N VAL A 353 38.81 -10.06 32.23
CA VAL A 353 39.27 -9.96 33.64
C VAL A 353 39.97 -11.23 34.06
N LEU A 354 39.39 -12.41 33.82
CA LEU A 354 40.01 -13.68 34.20
C LEU A 354 41.27 -14.01 33.37
N LYS A 355 41.33 -13.59 32.11
CA LYS A 355 42.56 -13.71 31.29
C LYS A 355 43.70 -12.90 31.86
N LYS A 356 43.42 -11.70 32.38
CA LYS A 356 44.39 -10.78 32.94
C LYS A 356 44.85 -11.23 34.33
N GLU A 357 43.88 -11.53 35.20
CA GLU A 357 44.07 -11.83 36.61
C GLU A 357 44.37 -13.32 36.89
N ARG A 358 44.13 -14.19 35.91
CA ARG A 358 44.34 -15.66 35.87
C ARG A 358 43.49 -16.45 36.86
N GLU A 359 43.06 -15.87 37.96
CA GLU A 359 42.28 -16.53 39.01
C GLU A 359 41.33 -15.54 39.68
N GLY A 360 40.11 -15.98 39.98
CA GLY A 360 39.09 -15.19 40.70
C GLY A 360 37.66 -15.51 40.39
N ILE A 361 36.78 -14.80 41.06
CA ILE A 361 35.36 -14.74 40.84
C ILE A 361 35.06 -13.37 40.24
N VAL A 362 34.36 -13.34 39.13
CA VAL A 362 33.97 -12.07 38.45
C VAL A 362 32.47 -11.93 38.54
N ILE A 363 31.97 -10.81 39.08
CA ILE A 363 30.57 -10.49 39.27
C ILE A 363 30.31 -9.14 38.64
N LEU A 364 29.64 -9.13 37.49
CA LEU A 364 29.34 -7.92 36.73
C LEU A 364 27.83 -7.71 36.68
N LEU A 365 27.40 -6.51 37.04
CA LEU A 365 26.01 -6.10 36.97
C LEU A 365 25.86 -4.99 35.92
N SER A 366 24.74 -4.95 35.24
CA SER A 366 24.35 -3.81 34.43
C SER A 366 22.98 -3.32 34.86
N LYS A 367 22.90 -2.03 35.14
CA LYS A 367 21.67 -1.34 35.53
C LYS A 367 21.00 -0.78 34.32
N PHE A 368 19.71 -1.03 34.18
CA PHE A 368 18.79 -0.37 33.23
C PHE A 368 17.71 0.37 34.07
N GLU A 369 16.83 1.12 33.40
CA GLU A 369 15.76 1.86 34.11
C GLU A 369 14.92 0.96 35.03
N ASP A 370 14.49 -0.19 34.53
CA ASP A 370 13.52 -1.09 35.17
C ASP A 370 14.03 -2.51 35.42
N LYS A 371 15.31 -2.78 35.11
CA LYS A 371 15.89 -4.12 35.23
C LYS A 371 17.39 -4.12 35.49
N VAL A 372 17.89 -5.27 35.92
CA VAL A 372 19.31 -5.55 36.09
C VAL A 372 19.70 -6.78 35.30
N SER A 373 20.82 -6.74 34.61
CA SER A 373 21.51 -7.92 34.09
C SER A 373 22.72 -8.24 34.92
N LEU A 374 22.95 -9.53 35.18
CA LEU A 374 24.03 -10.06 36.01
C LEU A 374 24.78 -11.14 35.25
N VAL A 375 26.10 -11.08 35.30
CA VAL A 375 27.00 -12.16 34.87
C VAL A 375 27.94 -12.54 36.02
N VAL A 376 28.05 -13.82 36.26
CA VAL A 376 29.02 -14.38 37.23
C VAL A 376 29.92 -15.37 36.52
N LYS A 377 31.22 -15.24 36.73
CA LYS A 377 32.22 -16.17 36.20
C LYS A 377 33.21 -16.58 37.28
N VAL A 378 33.53 -17.87 37.37
CA VAL A 378 34.45 -18.45 38.35
C VAL A 378 35.58 -19.12 37.58
N SER A 379 36.83 -18.87 37.95
CA SER A 379 38.00 -19.53 37.35
C SER A 379 38.02 -21.02 37.73
N GLU A 380 38.59 -21.86 36.83
CA GLU A 380 38.53 -23.32 36.97
C GLU A 380 39.08 -23.87 38.27
N ASN A 381 40.13 -23.28 38.78
CA ASN A 381 40.77 -23.66 40.03
C ASN A 381 39.98 -23.32 41.32
N LEU A 382 38.92 -22.53 41.17
CA LEU A 382 38.02 -22.18 42.30
C LEU A 382 36.67 -22.95 42.26
N LEU A 383 36.44 -23.78 41.23
CA LEU A 383 35.15 -24.48 41.05
C LEU A 383 34.81 -25.51 42.12
N ASP A 384 35.81 -25.99 42.85
CA ASP A 384 35.56 -26.90 44.00
C ASP A 384 34.90 -26.18 45.21
N LYS A 385 35.15 -24.87 45.30
CA LYS A 385 34.64 -24.04 46.40
C LYS A 385 33.46 -23.15 46.00
N TYR A 386 33.46 -22.64 44.73
CA TYR A 386 32.50 -21.66 44.29
C TYR A 386 31.77 -22.12 43.02
N ASP A 387 30.49 -21.81 42.96
CA ASP A 387 29.60 -22.16 41.86
C ASP A 387 28.94 -20.90 41.31
N ALA A 388 29.30 -20.50 40.08
CA ALA A 388 28.76 -19.31 39.44
C ALA A 388 27.24 -19.35 39.33
N SER A 389 26.63 -20.54 39.12
CA SER A 389 25.19 -20.69 39.01
C SER A 389 24.48 -20.43 40.34
N SER A 390 25.05 -20.88 41.47
CA SER A 390 24.52 -20.64 42.79
C SER A 390 24.65 -19.17 43.18
N ILE A 391 25.82 -18.57 42.95
CA ILE A 391 26.08 -17.15 43.20
C ILE A 391 25.10 -16.27 42.40
N ALA A 392 24.96 -16.55 41.11
CA ALA A 392 24.05 -15.78 40.28
C ALA A 392 22.59 -15.89 40.70
N ARG A 393 22.13 -17.05 41.12
CA ARG A 393 20.77 -17.27 41.68
C ARG A 393 20.54 -16.52 42.98
N ASN A 394 21.49 -16.57 43.89
CA ASN A 394 21.41 -15.90 45.18
C ASN A 394 21.30 -14.37 44.98
N ILE A 395 22.16 -13.78 44.17
CA ILE A 395 22.11 -12.36 43.81
C ILE A 395 20.83 -11.99 43.08
N ALA A 396 20.41 -12.79 42.09
CA ALA A 396 19.19 -12.52 41.34
C ALA A 396 17.93 -12.56 42.22
N LYS A 397 17.85 -13.44 43.20
CA LYS A 397 16.74 -13.50 44.17
C LYS A 397 16.60 -12.19 44.93
N GLU A 398 17.72 -11.61 45.37
CA GLU A 398 17.73 -10.31 46.08
C GLU A 398 17.30 -9.17 45.14
N LEU A 399 17.66 -9.25 43.86
CA LEU A 399 17.27 -8.29 42.85
C LEU A 399 15.85 -8.52 42.30
N GLY A 400 15.07 -9.43 42.86
CA GLY A 400 13.69 -9.71 42.43
C GLY A 400 13.60 -10.40 41.07
N GLY A 401 14.55 -11.29 40.78
CA GLY A 401 14.62 -11.98 39.49
C GLY A 401 15.06 -13.44 39.61
N SER A 402 15.59 -13.95 38.51
CA SER A 402 16.05 -15.34 38.42
C SER A 402 17.20 -15.48 37.40
N GLY A 403 17.88 -16.60 37.47
CA GLY A 403 18.96 -16.90 36.55
C GLY A 403 19.56 -18.28 36.82
N GLY A 404 20.63 -18.56 36.12
CA GLY A 404 21.35 -19.82 36.22
C GLY A 404 22.42 -19.97 35.14
N GLY A 405 23.04 -21.11 35.14
CA GLY A 405 24.11 -21.40 34.19
C GLY A 405 24.89 -22.64 34.58
N ARG A 406 26.14 -22.66 34.20
CA ARG A 406 27.12 -23.70 34.57
C ARG A 406 27.91 -23.25 35.80
N ARG A 407 28.63 -24.18 36.43
CA ARG A 407 29.48 -23.88 37.62
C ARG A 407 30.53 -22.80 37.38
N ASN A 408 31.05 -22.71 36.14
CA ASN A 408 32.07 -21.72 35.76
C ASN A 408 31.52 -20.42 35.18
N PHE A 409 30.25 -20.42 34.71
CA PHE A 409 29.61 -19.25 34.07
C PHE A 409 28.10 -19.28 34.22
N ALA A 410 27.54 -18.19 34.75
CA ALA A 410 26.10 -18.02 34.88
C ALA A 410 25.66 -16.59 34.53
N GLN A 411 24.40 -16.51 34.09
CA GLN A 411 23.72 -15.25 33.82
C GLN A 411 22.40 -15.19 34.56
N ALA A 412 22.04 -14.00 35.02
CA ALA A 412 20.81 -13.78 35.73
C ALA A 412 20.27 -12.37 35.44
N GLY A 413 19.04 -12.13 35.81
CA GLY A 413 18.40 -10.83 35.75
C GLY A 413 17.54 -10.53 36.96
N GLY A 414 17.26 -9.24 37.21
CA GLY A 414 16.41 -8.77 38.27
C GLY A 414 15.59 -7.56 37.87
N ARG A 415 14.58 -7.20 38.68
CA ARG A 415 13.66 -6.07 38.46
C ARG A 415 13.87 -4.92 39.44
N HIS A 416 14.86 -5.02 40.33
CA HIS A 416 15.14 -4.07 41.43
C HIS A 416 16.54 -3.46 41.27
N PRO A 417 16.77 -2.53 40.26
CA PRO A 417 18.07 -1.88 40.11
C PRO A 417 18.50 -1.04 41.31
N GLU A 418 17.58 -0.57 42.11
CA GLU A 418 17.82 0.19 43.32
C GLU A 418 18.53 -0.65 44.42
N ARG A 419 18.41 -1.99 44.36
CA ARG A 419 19.04 -2.90 45.35
C ARG A 419 20.47 -3.30 45.00
N ILE A 420 21.01 -2.86 43.88
CA ILE A 420 22.38 -3.20 43.49
C ILE A 420 23.38 -2.80 44.56
N LYS A 421 23.18 -1.64 45.21
CA LYS A 421 24.09 -1.15 46.24
C LYS A 421 24.11 -2.08 47.46
N ASP A 422 22.95 -2.52 47.92
CA ASP A 422 22.80 -3.43 49.05
C ASP A 422 23.43 -4.80 48.75
N VAL A 423 23.30 -5.29 47.50
CA VAL A 423 23.94 -6.52 47.02
C VAL A 423 25.47 -6.40 47.07
N LEU A 424 26.03 -5.28 46.66
CA LEU A 424 27.49 -5.07 46.65
C LEU A 424 28.05 -4.94 48.08
N GLU A 425 27.33 -4.31 48.99
CA GLU A 425 27.74 -4.20 50.40
C GLU A 425 27.77 -5.56 51.10
N ARG A 426 26.87 -6.46 50.70
CA ARG A 426 26.71 -7.82 51.27
C ARG A 426 27.24 -8.92 50.35
N LEU A 427 28.16 -8.59 49.42
CA LEU A 427 28.58 -9.47 48.34
C LEU A 427 29.07 -10.86 48.82
N GLU A 428 29.79 -10.90 49.96
CA GLU A 428 30.33 -12.15 50.55
C GLU A 428 29.24 -13.16 50.96
N GLU A 429 28.06 -12.66 51.36
CA GLU A 429 26.96 -13.53 51.81
C GLU A 429 26.41 -14.37 50.62
N PHE A 430 26.55 -13.89 49.39
CA PHE A 430 26.04 -14.56 48.20
C PHE A 430 27.02 -15.56 47.58
N LEU A 431 28.28 -15.58 48.07
CA LEU A 431 29.33 -16.46 47.55
C LEU A 431 29.32 -17.86 48.18
N ARG A 432 28.55 -18.05 49.27
CA ARG A 432 28.45 -19.30 50.03
C ARG A 432 27.37 -20.23 49.47
#